data_412a8648e258e04db5e743f4caeff090
#
_entry.id   412a8648e258e04db5e743f4caeff090
#
_cell.length_a   1.000
_cell.length_b   1.000
_cell.length_c   1.000
_cell.angle_alpha   90.00
_cell.angle_beta   90.00
_cell.angle_gamma   90.00
#
_symmetry.space_group_name_H-M   'P 1'
#
loop_
_entity.id
_entity.type
_entity.pdbx_description
1 polymer ?
#
loop_
_entity_poly.entity_id
_entity_poly.type
_entity_poly.pdbx_seq_one_letter_code
_entity_poly.pdbx_strand_id
1 'polypeptide(L)'
;MAGYSGSPLTRKLGIGEGATVALLDLPAALEPELGTVSVLPSGVRVRRRAGGTADVVVAFVTAAARLERRIGPLGAMVFPAGGLWIAWPKRASSLVTDLTDHVVREVALPRGLVDNKVCAVDDDWTALRLVWRVEHRGGTAPLDPVR
;
A
#
# COMPACT_ATOMS: atom_id res chain seq x y z
N MET A 1 -7.51 26.21 13.66
CA MET A 1 -6.80 25.34 12.74
C MET A 1 -7.21 23.89 12.99
N ALA A 2 -7.59 23.25 11.94
CA ALA A 2 -7.97 21.84 12.05
C ALA A 2 -6.73 20.97 12.04
N GLY A 3 -6.66 20.06 12.96
CA GLY A 3 -5.66 19.01 12.91
C GLY A 3 -6.04 17.94 11.89
N TYR A 4 -5.23 16.93 11.82
CA TYR A 4 -5.52 15.76 11.00
C TYR A 4 -6.72 15.02 11.60
N SER A 5 -7.70 14.67 10.78
CA SER A 5 -8.95 14.08 11.27
C SER A 5 -8.99 12.55 11.27
N GLY A 6 -7.99 11.90 10.68
CA GLY A 6 -7.93 10.43 10.65
C GLY A 6 -7.28 9.83 11.88
N SER A 7 -7.24 8.50 11.94
CA SER A 7 -6.54 7.79 13.00
C SER A 7 -5.02 7.96 12.88
N PRO A 8 -4.25 7.66 13.95
CA PRO A 8 -2.80 7.68 13.84
C PRO A 8 -2.26 6.80 12.71
N LEU A 9 -2.87 5.65 12.47
CA LEU A 9 -2.45 4.76 11.40
C LEU A 9 -2.71 5.37 10.03
N THR A 10 -3.88 5.97 9.81
CA THR A 10 -4.17 6.60 8.53
C THR A 10 -3.19 7.74 8.25
N ARG A 11 -2.77 8.46 9.30
CA ARG A 11 -1.77 9.51 9.17
C ARG A 11 -0.41 8.95 8.75
N LYS A 12 0.01 7.86 9.37
CA LYS A 12 1.29 7.21 9.02
C LYS A 12 1.28 6.75 7.56
N LEU A 13 0.15 6.29 7.07
CA LEU A 13 0.02 5.79 5.70
C LEU A 13 -0.15 6.93 4.67
N GLY A 14 -0.23 8.17 5.12
CA GLY A 14 -0.33 9.31 4.22
C GLY A 14 -1.70 9.48 3.59
N ILE A 15 -2.74 9.02 4.25
CA ILE A 15 -4.11 9.16 3.76
C ILE A 15 -4.61 10.56 4.11
N GLY A 16 -4.79 11.42 3.13
CA GLY A 16 -5.28 12.77 3.33
C GLY A 16 -6.76 12.90 3.02
N GLU A 17 -7.32 14.08 3.32
CA GLU A 17 -8.72 14.37 3.01
C GLU A 17 -8.98 14.22 1.53
N GLY A 18 -10.12 13.66 1.17
CA GLY A 18 -10.54 13.50 -0.20
C GLY A 18 -9.81 12.42 -0.99
N ALA A 19 -8.86 11.73 -0.38
CA ALA A 19 -8.08 10.71 -1.08
C ALA A 19 -8.93 9.51 -1.50
N THR A 20 -8.53 8.89 -2.60
CA THR A 20 -9.03 7.58 -2.99
C THR A 20 -8.05 6.54 -2.49
N VAL A 21 -8.54 5.60 -1.70
CA VAL A 21 -7.72 4.60 -1.02
C VAL A 21 -8.23 3.21 -1.37
N ALA A 22 -7.32 2.31 -1.71
CA ALA A 22 -7.66 0.90 -1.85
C ALA A 22 -7.03 0.12 -0.71
N LEU A 23 -7.87 -0.59 0.04
CA LEU A 23 -7.44 -1.47 1.13
C LEU A 23 -7.68 -2.90 0.67
N LEU A 24 -6.60 -3.61 0.39
CA LEU A 24 -6.69 -4.93 -0.23
C LEU A 24 -6.28 -6.00 0.78
N ASP A 25 -7.19 -6.93 1.03
CA ASP A 25 -7.01 -8.02 1.98
C ASP A 25 -6.74 -7.53 3.41
N LEU A 26 -7.43 -6.46 3.81
CA LEU A 26 -7.27 -5.87 5.13
C LEU A 26 -7.59 -6.89 6.22
N PRO A 27 -6.65 -7.16 7.15
CA PRO A 27 -6.95 -8.05 8.29
C PRO A 27 -8.08 -7.49 9.15
N ALA A 28 -8.93 -8.40 9.63
CA ALA A 28 -10.09 -8.01 10.45
C ALA A 28 -9.68 -7.20 11.67
N ALA A 29 -8.54 -7.51 12.27
CA ALA A 29 -8.06 -6.80 13.45
C ALA A 29 -7.75 -5.33 13.18
N LEU A 30 -7.53 -4.95 11.92
CA LEU A 30 -7.21 -3.58 11.54
C LEU A 30 -8.41 -2.76 11.06
N GLU A 31 -9.59 -3.40 10.97
CA GLU A 31 -10.80 -2.66 10.58
C GLU A 31 -11.07 -1.45 11.48
N PRO A 32 -10.95 -1.55 12.81
CA PRO A 32 -11.23 -0.39 13.65
C PRO A 32 -10.30 0.80 13.43
N GLU A 33 -9.09 0.57 12.97
CA GLU A 33 -8.10 1.65 12.80
C GLU A 33 -7.98 2.15 11.37
N LEU A 34 -8.43 1.38 10.40
CA LEU A 34 -8.18 1.69 9.01
C LEU A 34 -9.41 1.51 8.12
N GLY A 35 -10.31 0.63 8.46
CA GLY A 35 -11.41 0.25 7.58
C GLY A 35 -12.73 0.96 7.84
N THR A 36 -12.86 1.72 8.91
CA THR A 36 -14.12 2.34 9.31
C THR A 36 -14.14 3.81 8.90
N VAL A 37 -15.28 4.28 8.40
CA VAL A 37 -15.42 5.68 7.97
C VAL A 37 -15.02 6.66 9.07
N SER A 38 -15.36 6.35 10.31
CA SER A 38 -15.10 7.26 11.44
C SER A 38 -13.61 7.48 11.72
N VAL A 39 -12.74 6.60 11.25
CA VAL A 39 -11.28 6.75 11.49
C VAL A 39 -10.55 7.28 10.26
N LEU A 40 -11.27 7.52 9.16
CA LEU A 40 -10.68 8.04 7.94
C LEU A 40 -10.86 9.56 7.88
N PRO A 41 -9.93 10.27 7.23
CA PRO A 41 -10.13 11.70 7.01
C PRO A 41 -11.37 11.99 6.19
N SER A 42 -11.85 13.23 6.29
CA SER A 42 -13.04 13.68 5.58
C SER A 42 -12.91 13.46 4.07
N GLY A 43 -13.97 12.94 3.46
CA GLY A 43 -14.05 12.80 2.01
C GLY A 43 -13.25 11.65 1.42
N VAL A 44 -12.63 10.82 2.24
CA VAL A 44 -11.88 9.66 1.74
C VAL A 44 -12.84 8.65 1.12
N ARG A 45 -12.49 8.19 -0.07
CA ARG A 45 -13.23 7.13 -0.76
C ARG A 45 -12.43 5.84 -0.66
N VAL A 46 -13.08 4.78 -0.15
CA VAL A 46 -12.42 3.50 0.07
C VAL A 46 -12.88 2.48 -0.95
N ARG A 47 -11.94 1.77 -1.51
CA ARG A 47 -12.18 0.63 -2.37
C ARG A 47 -11.51 -0.59 -1.75
N ARG A 48 -12.18 -1.73 -1.86
CA ARG A 48 -11.66 -2.99 -1.31
C ARG A 48 -11.18 -3.94 -2.41
N ARG A 49 -11.18 -3.49 -3.65
CA ARG A 49 -10.76 -4.28 -4.81
C ARG A 49 -9.64 -3.60 -5.56
N ALA A 50 -8.80 -4.41 -6.20
CA ALA A 50 -7.78 -3.92 -7.11
C ALA A 50 -8.45 -3.39 -8.39
N GLY A 51 -7.75 -2.51 -9.08
CA GLY A 51 -8.19 -1.92 -10.34
C GLY A 51 -8.40 -0.42 -10.24
N GLY A 52 -8.48 0.24 -11.39
CA GLY A 52 -8.62 1.68 -11.46
C GLY A 52 -7.39 2.41 -10.94
N THR A 53 -7.59 3.62 -10.43
CA THR A 53 -6.51 4.43 -9.84
C THR A 53 -6.82 4.75 -8.39
N ALA A 54 -5.78 4.96 -7.60
CA ALA A 54 -5.91 5.34 -6.20
C ALA A 54 -4.72 6.21 -5.81
N ASP A 55 -4.95 7.09 -4.84
CA ASP A 55 -3.87 7.91 -4.29
C ASP A 55 -3.00 7.08 -3.35
N VAL A 56 -3.64 6.17 -2.62
CA VAL A 56 -2.96 5.28 -1.68
C VAL A 56 -3.54 3.88 -1.84
N VAL A 57 -2.65 2.90 -1.97
CA VAL A 57 -3.04 1.49 -1.92
C VAL A 57 -2.32 0.86 -0.76
N VAL A 58 -3.04 0.10 0.06
CA VAL A 58 -2.45 -0.72 1.12
C VAL A 58 -2.82 -2.16 0.84
N ALA A 59 -1.85 -2.96 0.45
CA ALA A 59 -2.06 -4.36 0.11
C ALA A 59 -1.38 -5.26 1.14
N PHE A 60 -2.15 -6.11 1.77
CA PHE A 60 -1.66 -7.06 2.78
C PHE A 60 -1.34 -8.38 2.09
N VAL A 61 -0.08 -8.80 2.18
CA VAL A 61 0.41 -9.95 1.44
C VAL A 61 1.27 -10.81 2.37
N THR A 62 1.16 -12.12 2.25
CA THR A 62 1.96 -13.03 3.08
C THR A 62 2.92 -13.89 2.28
N ALA A 63 2.77 -13.93 0.95
CA ALA A 63 3.59 -14.81 0.12
C ALA A 63 4.26 -14.03 -1.01
N ALA A 64 5.56 -14.27 -1.21
CA ALA A 64 6.34 -13.62 -2.26
C ALA A 64 5.78 -13.93 -3.65
N ALA A 65 5.35 -15.16 -3.89
CA ALA A 65 4.78 -15.54 -5.18
C ALA A 65 3.53 -14.73 -5.51
N ARG A 66 2.70 -14.46 -4.48
CA ARG A 66 1.51 -13.64 -4.67
C ARG A 66 1.88 -12.19 -4.96
N LEU A 67 2.89 -11.67 -4.25
CA LEU A 67 3.36 -10.32 -4.51
C LEU A 67 3.89 -10.17 -5.94
N GLU A 68 4.65 -11.15 -6.40
CA GLU A 68 5.17 -11.12 -7.77
C GLU A 68 4.06 -11.03 -8.80
N ARG A 69 2.97 -11.75 -8.59
CA ARG A 69 1.82 -11.72 -9.51
C ARG A 69 1.06 -10.41 -9.45
N ARG A 70 1.06 -9.73 -8.30
CA ARG A 70 0.22 -8.55 -8.07
C ARG A 70 0.96 -7.23 -8.23
N ILE A 71 2.28 -7.22 -8.19
CA ILE A 71 3.03 -5.97 -8.12
C ILE A 71 2.80 -5.09 -9.35
N GLY A 72 2.70 -5.67 -10.54
CA GLY A 72 2.42 -4.92 -11.75
C GLY A 72 1.08 -4.21 -11.71
N PRO A 73 -0.03 -4.94 -11.55
CA PRO A 73 -1.35 -4.32 -11.42
C PRO A 73 -1.44 -3.32 -10.26
N LEU A 74 -0.84 -3.63 -9.11
CA LEU A 74 -0.89 -2.73 -7.96
C LEU A 74 -0.11 -1.44 -8.24
N GLY A 75 1.07 -1.55 -8.86
CA GLY A 75 1.85 -0.39 -9.23
C GLY A 75 1.10 0.51 -10.19
N ALA A 76 0.37 -0.07 -11.16
CA ALA A 76 -0.41 0.71 -12.09
C ALA A 76 -1.50 1.54 -11.41
N MET A 77 -2.06 1.06 -10.30
CA MET A 77 -3.10 1.77 -9.57
C MET A 77 -2.61 3.11 -9.01
N VAL A 78 -1.34 3.20 -8.65
CA VAL A 78 -0.79 4.40 -8.01
C VAL A 78 0.03 5.27 -8.97
N PHE A 79 0.10 4.90 -10.24
CA PHE A 79 0.80 5.73 -11.22
C PHE A 79 0.07 7.05 -11.45
N PRO A 80 0.72 8.22 -11.55
CA PRO A 80 2.18 8.40 -11.43
C PRO A 80 2.64 8.87 -10.05
N ALA A 81 1.76 9.39 -9.22
CA ALA A 81 2.16 10.12 -8.01
C ALA A 81 1.66 9.51 -6.71
N GLY A 82 0.92 8.42 -6.78
CA GLY A 82 0.39 7.77 -5.59
C GLY A 82 1.41 6.90 -4.88
N GLY A 83 1.01 6.35 -3.73
CA GLY A 83 1.85 5.47 -2.95
C GLY A 83 1.24 4.10 -2.78
N LEU A 84 2.07 3.08 -2.95
CA LEU A 84 1.69 1.70 -2.76
C LEU A 84 2.38 1.16 -1.52
N TRP A 85 1.59 0.86 -0.50
CA TRP A 85 2.09 0.19 0.68
C TRP A 85 1.91 -1.31 0.51
N ILE A 86 3.01 -2.04 0.59
CA ILE A 86 2.98 -3.49 0.71
C ILE A 86 3.19 -3.82 2.17
N ALA A 87 2.22 -4.46 2.79
CA ALA A 87 2.27 -4.85 4.20
C ALA A 87 2.43 -6.36 4.30
N TRP A 88 3.32 -6.80 5.16
CA TRP A 88 3.58 -8.22 5.39
C TRP A 88 3.77 -8.47 6.88
N PRO A 89 3.62 -9.74 7.33
CA PRO A 89 3.79 -10.06 8.75
C PRO A 89 5.21 -9.80 9.22
N LYS A 90 5.33 -9.21 10.41
CA LYS A 90 6.62 -9.03 11.07
C LYS A 90 7.23 -10.37 11.43
N ARG A 91 8.55 -10.40 11.55
CA ARG A 91 9.27 -11.60 11.95
C ARG A 91 8.77 -12.11 13.31
N ALA A 92 8.44 -11.22 14.23
CA ALA A 92 7.96 -11.60 15.56
C ALA A 92 6.52 -12.06 15.59
N SER A 93 5.78 -11.91 14.48
CA SER A 93 4.40 -12.35 14.39
C SER A 93 4.31 -13.85 14.31
N SER A 94 3.18 -14.42 14.76
CA SER A 94 2.88 -15.83 14.56
C SER A 94 2.43 -16.16 13.15
N LEU A 95 2.15 -15.13 12.34
CA LEU A 95 1.73 -15.34 10.95
C LEU A 95 2.89 -15.80 10.09
N VAL A 96 2.63 -16.78 9.23
CA VAL A 96 3.66 -17.36 8.37
C VAL A 96 3.83 -16.51 7.11
N THR A 97 5.08 -16.20 6.78
CA THR A 97 5.39 -15.45 5.58
C THR A 97 6.81 -15.74 5.12
N ASP A 98 7.03 -15.65 3.80
CA ASP A 98 8.37 -15.66 3.22
C ASP A 98 8.79 -14.24 2.77
N LEU A 99 8.01 -13.23 3.14
CA LEU A 99 8.33 -11.84 2.80
C LEU A 99 9.22 -11.19 3.85
N THR A 100 10.13 -10.38 3.36
CA THR A 100 10.98 -9.48 4.13
C THR A 100 11.05 -8.17 3.35
N ASP A 101 11.59 -7.12 3.96
CA ASP A 101 11.81 -5.87 3.23
C ASP A 101 12.69 -6.08 2.00
N HIS A 102 13.70 -6.93 2.12
CA HIS A 102 14.58 -7.25 1.00
C HIS A 102 13.82 -7.89 -0.16
N VAL A 103 12.97 -8.88 0.15
CA VAL A 103 12.18 -9.56 -0.89
C VAL A 103 11.21 -8.59 -1.57
N VAL A 104 10.57 -7.73 -0.79
CA VAL A 104 9.64 -6.74 -1.35
C VAL A 104 10.39 -5.82 -2.33
N ARG A 105 11.58 -5.36 -1.96
CA ARG A 105 12.39 -4.52 -2.85
C ARG A 105 12.81 -5.27 -4.11
N GLU A 106 13.20 -6.53 -3.98
CA GLU A 106 13.58 -7.34 -5.14
C GLU A 106 12.45 -7.50 -6.14
N VAL A 107 11.23 -7.57 -5.65
CA VAL A 107 10.05 -7.68 -6.53
C VAL A 107 9.70 -6.33 -7.16
N ALA A 108 9.84 -5.25 -6.41
CA ALA A 108 9.37 -3.92 -6.83
C ALA A 108 10.34 -3.18 -7.73
N LEU A 109 11.64 -3.23 -7.43
CA LEU A 109 12.63 -2.41 -8.13
C LEU A 109 12.68 -2.67 -9.64
N PRO A 110 12.63 -3.92 -10.13
CA PRO A 110 12.63 -4.16 -11.57
C PRO A 110 11.44 -3.57 -12.31
N ARG A 111 10.36 -3.27 -11.59
CA ARG A 111 9.14 -2.69 -12.17
C ARG A 111 9.17 -1.18 -12.25
N GLY A 112 10.23 -0.53 -11.76
CA GLY A 112 10.32 0.92 -11.74
C GLY A 112 9.81 1.59 -10.47
N LEU A 113 9.48 0.79 -9.47
CA LEU A 113 9.05 1.28 -8.15
C LEU A 113 10.23 1.32 -7.20
N VAL A 114 10.27 2.34 -6.34
CA VAL A 114 11.29 2.45 -5.30
C VAL A 114 10.63 2.67 -3.95
N ASP A 115 11.27 2.16 -2.90
CA ASP A 115 10.79 2.36 -1.55
C ASP A 115 11.27 3.70 -0.99
N ASN A 116 10.41 4.36 -0.22
CA ASN A 116 10.78 5.64 0.38
C ASN A 116 10.33 5.79 1.84
N LYS A 117 9.62 4.82 2.40
CA LYS A 117 9.13 4.94 3.76
C LYS A 117 8.77 3.57 4.34
N VAL A 118 8.99 3.39 5.62
CA VAL A 118 8.62 2.19 6.36
C VAL A 118 7.61 2.58 7.42
N CYS A 119 6.62 1.71 7.67
CA CYS A 119 5.61 1.93 8.69
C CYS A 119 5.36 0.64 9.47
N ALA A 120 5.46 0.72 10.80
CA ALA A 120 4.95 -0.34 11.65
C ALA A 120 3.44 -0.17 11.71
N VAL A 121 2.70 -1.11 11.15
CA VAL A 121 1.24 -1.01 11.08
C VAL A 121 0.61 -1.35 12.41
N ASP A 122 0.96 -2.51 12.97
CA ASP A 122 0.56 -2.94 14.30
C ASP A 122 1.58 -3.95 14.83
N ASP A 123 1.19 -4.76 15.82
CA ASP A 123 2.10 -5.74 16.39
C ASP A 123 2.47 -6.85 15.41
N ASP A 124 1.60 -7.13 14.44
CA ASP A 124 1.79 -8.23 13.50
C ASP A 124 2.28 -7.80 12.12
N TRP A 125 2.02 -6.57 11.71
CA TRP A 125 2.25 -6.15 10.32
C TRP A 125 3.21 -4.97 10.23
N THR A 126 4.08 -5.02 9.24
CA THR A 126 4.93 -3.91 8.84
C THR A 126 4.68 -3.61 7.36
N ALA A 127 4.99 -2.40 6.92
CA ALA A 127 4.73 -2.02 5.54
C ALA A 127 5.85 -1.16 4.97
N LEU A 128 6.04 -1.28 3.68
CA LEU A 128 7.01 -0.52 2.91
C LEU A 128 6.27 0.26 1.83
N ARG A 129 6.51 1.57 1.76
CA ARG A 129 5.86 2.42 0.77
C ARG A 129 6.69 2.45 -0.51
N LEU A 130 6.05 2.12 -1.62
CA LEU A 130 6.64 2.12 -2.94
C LEU A 130 6.03 3.25 -3.76
N VAL A 131 6.89 3.94 -4.50
CA VAL A 131 6.46 5.01 -5.41
C VAL A 131 7.16 4.82 -6.74
N TRP A 132 6.59 5.38 -7.80
CA TRP A 132 7.21 5.34 -9.11
C TRP A 132 8.46 6.22 -9.11
N ARG A 133 9.52 5.74 -9.75
CA ARG A 133 10.71 6.56 -9.98
C ARG A 133 10.32 7.80 -10.75
N VAL A 134 10.97 8.92 -10.45
CA VAL A 134 10.67 10.20 -11.07
C VAL A 134 10.71 10.11 -12.59
N GLU A 135 11.67 9.40 -13.14
CA GLU A 135 11.84 9.28 -14.58
C GLU A 135 10.72 8.54 -15.28
N HIS A 136 9.88 7.81 -14.55
CA HIS A 136 8.73 7.11 -15.12
C HIS A 136 7.42 7.89 -15.02
N ARG A 137 7.39 8.97 -14.26
CA ARG A 137 6.14 9.66 -13.94
C ARG A 137 5.59 10.50 -15.09
N GLY A 138 6.41 10.86 -16.05
CA GLY A 138 5.99 11.71 -17.17
C GLY A 138 5.37 10.96 -18.33
N GLY A 139 5.36 9.64 -18.30
CA GLY A 139 4.83 8.84 -19.38
C GLY A 139 3.41 8.38 -19.16
N THR A 140 2.97 7.42 -19.97
CA THR A 140 1.68 6.75 -19.75
C THR A 140 1.81 5.70 -18.65
N ALA A 141 0.69 5.33 -18.06
CA ALA A 141 0.67 4.25 -17.08
C ALA A 141 1.26 2.98 -17.70
N PRO A 142 2.15 2.29 -16.98
CA PRO A 142 2.76 1.09 -17.51
C PRO A 142 1.74 -0.03 -17.60
N LEU A 143 1.92 -0.86 -18.61
CA LEU A 143 1.19 -2.11 -18.69
C LEU A 143 1.85 -3.11 -17.75
N ASP A 144 1.10 -4.12 -17.32
CA ASP A 144 1.68 -5.16 -16.50
C ASP A 144 2.65 -5.98 -17.36
N PRO A 145 3.95 -5.95 -17.06
CA PRO A 145 4.93 -6.67 -17.86
C PRO A 145 4.92 -8.17 -17.66
N VAL A 146 4.12 -8.67 -16.74
CA VAL A 146 4.07 -10.11 -16.44
C VAL A 146 3.10 -10.80 -17.35
N ARG A 147 2.58 -10.34 -18.25
CA ARG A 147 1.64 -11.04 -19.10
C ARG A 147 2.16 -12.33 -19.68
#